data_b521c1c5b0aa945368b0f2c96f66dab4
#
_entry.id   b521c1c5b0aa945368b0f2c96f66dab4
#
_cell.length_a   1.000
_cell.length_b   1.000
_cell.length_c   1.000
_cell.angle_alpha   90.00
_cell.angle_beta   90.00
_cell.angle_gamma   90.00
#
_symmetry.space_group_name_H-M   'P 1'
#
loop_
_entity.id
_entity.type
_entity.pdbx_description
1 polymer ?
#
loop_
_entity_poly.entity_id
_entity_poly.type
_entity_poly.pdbx_seq_one_letter_code
_entity_poly.pdbx_strand_id
1 'polypeptide(L)'
;MKILFTAAECAPFFKTGGLGDVAGALPKSMAKKGNEVKVFLPFYTKMPEKYQSQLTDLFNFYVAVGWRNEYCGVKVLELDGVEYYFLDNKYYFDRPDLYGYYDDGERFAFFQQAVIELMGRINYIPDILHVNDYHTAFIPFLLREKYGWIEAFSHIATVLTIHNLEFQGQYGREVLPELFGMSTKRYDDGTIQMGTAVNFMKAGIFYSDRVNTVSPSYAAEIQTPEFGCGLDEVLRMVNYKLSGILNGIDYDTFDPKTDEALPYKFDCKNLKGKAKNKAALQKKFGLPVRKDVPLIGVVSRLTYQKGFQLVVQEMANLMQFDVQFVLLGTGYENFEHDFTYFAGRYPDKCSVSIDFDVNLAQQIYAGCDMFLMPSAFEPCGLSQLISMRYGTLPIVHQIGGLRDSVWAYNPIEQVGTGFGFEKFSSFWMMEEIKLALSVYNDQQKVWQKMMRIAMESDFSWDSASQNYLDLYTQILR
;
A
#
# COMPACT_ATOMS: atom_id res chain seq x y z
N MET A 1 -1.71 22.73 11.17
CA MET A 1 -3.06 22.33 10.71
C MET A 1 -3.61 21.25 11.61
N LYS A 2 -4.92 21.20 11.77
CA LYS A 2 -5.63 20.07 12.37
C LYS A 2 -5.99 19.07 11.27
N ILE A 3 -5.48 17.87 11.36
CA ILE A 3 -5.67 16.84 10.35
C ILE A 3 -6.35 15.64 10.98
N LEU A 4 -7.50 15.25 10.44
CA LEU A 4 -8.15 13.99 10.74
C LEU A 4 -7.87 13.02 9.59
N PHE A 5 -7.19 11.93 9.90
CA PHE A 5 -6.96 10.82 8.99
C PHE A 5 -7.87 9.65 9.35
N THR A 6 -8.53 9.04 8.39
CA THR A 6 -9.38 7.88 8.65
C THR A 6 -9.16 6.79 7.61
N ALA A 7 -9.09 5.54 8.07
CA ALA A 7 -8.82 4.36 7.27
C ALA A 7 -9.44 3.11 7.89
N ALA A 8 -9.55 2.05 7.09
CA ALA A 8 -10.02 0.75 7.57
C ALA A 8 -8.93 -0.09 8.22
N GLU A 9 -7.65 0.23 7.99
CA GLU A 9 -6.50 -0.47 8.54
C GLU A 9 -5.36 0.50 8.85
N CYS A 10 -4.50 0.14 9.80
CA CYS A 10 -3.37 0.96 10.23
C CYS A 10 -2.32 0.10 10.94
N ALA A 11 -1.09 0.09 10.45
CA ALA A 11 0.04 -0.47 11.17
C ALA A 11 0.40 0.45 12.38
N PRO A 12 0.88 -0.08 13.49
CA PRO A 12 1.18 -1.48 13.78
C PRO A 12 0.00 -2.27 14.40
N PHE A 13 -1.20 -1.72 14.39
CA PHE A 13 -2.36 -2.30 15.07
C PHE A 13 -2.96 -3.47 14.30
N PHE A 14 -3.25 -3.27 13.02
CA PHE A 14 -3.80 -4.26 12.11
C PHE A 14 -3.61 -3.81 10.67
N LYS A 15 -3.23 -4.73 9.78
CA LYS A 15 -3.08 -4.44 8.35
C LYS A 15 -3.24 -5.69 7.49
N THR A 16 -3.64 -5.48 6.26
CA THR A 16 -3.66 -6.50 5.20
C THR A 16 -2.84 -6.09 3.98
N GLY A 17 -2.61 -4.80 3.79
CA GLY A 17 -1.95 -4.26 2.61
C GLY A 17 -1.24 -2.93 2.81
N GLY A 18 -0.93 -2.25 1.70
CA GLY A 18 -0.20 -0.99 1.69
C GLY A 18 -0.93 0.18 2.34
N LEU A 19 -2.27 0.16 2.37
CA LEU A 19 -3.04 1.18 3.10
C LEU A 19 -2.65 1.20 4.59
N GLY A 20 -2.51 0.02 5.21
CA GLY A 20 -2.11 -0.07 6.61
C GLY A 20 -0.73 0.53 6.87
N ASP A 21 0.22 0.35 5.95
CA ASP A 21 1.56 0.96 6.05
C ASP A 21 1.49 2.48 5.94
N VAL A 22 0.69 3.01 5.00
CA VAL A 22 0.47 4.46 4.84
C VAL A 22 -0.19 5.05 6.08
N ALA A 23 -1.27 4.45 6.57
CA ALA A 23 -2.00 4.92 7.74
C ALA A 23 -1.16 4.88 9.04
N GLY A 24 -0.18 3.98 9.11
CA GLY A 24 0.75 3.90 10.23
C GLY A 24 1.91 4.90 10.16
N ALA A 25 2.29 5.35 8.98
CA ALA A 25 3.50 6.16 8.81
C ALA A 25 3.23 7.62 8.44
N LEU A 26 2.29 7.89 7.55
CA LEU A 26 1.99 9.25 7.08
C LEU A 26 1.49 10.18 8.21
N PRO A 27 0.52 9.80 9.07
CA PRO A 27 0.10 10.62 10.19
C PRO A 27 1.24 10.96 11.16
N LYS A 28 2.07 9.96 11.50
CA LYS A 28 3.25 10.12 12.34
C LYS A 28 4.25 11.12 11.74
N SER A 29 4.50 11.05 10.43
CA SER A 29 5.40 11.99 9.75
C SER A 29 4.84 13.41 9.73
N MET A 30 3.53 13.57 9.53
CA MET A 30 2.86 14.87 9.59
C MET A 30 2.89 15.48 11.00
N ALA A 31 2.70 14.67 12.04
CA ALA A 31 2.81 15.11 13.44
C ALA A 31 4.22 15.60 13.77
N LYS A 32 5.26 14.88 13.33
CA LYS A 32 6.67 15.31 13.48
C LYS A 32 6.95 16.68 12.82
N LYS A 33 6.17 17.07 11.80
CA LYS A 33 6.25 18.38 11.14
C LYS A 33 5.38 19.47 11.81
N GLY A 34 4.90 19.22 13.02
CA GLY A 34 4.19 20.22 13.84
C GLY A 34 2.71 20.35 13.55
N ASN A 35 2.07 19.34 12.91
CA ASN A 35 0.62 19.30 12.72
C ASN A 35 -0.05 18.56 13.89
N GLU A 36 -1.27 18.98 14.24
CA GLU A 36 -2.13 18.24 15.15
C GLU A 36 -2.85 17.15 14.35
N VAL A 37 -2.50 15.90 14.59
CA VAL A 37 -3.01 14.76 13.81
C VAL A 37 -3.76 13.79 14.70
N LYS A 38 -5.00 13.51 14.31
CA LYS A 38 -5.81 12.42 14.88
C LYS A 38 -6.11 11.39 13.82
N VAL A 39 -6.15 10.13 14.23
CA VAL A 39 -6.45 9.00 13.34
C VAL A 39 -7.68 8.27 13.88
N PHE A 40 -8.73 8.12 13.07
CA PHE A 40 -9.92 7.36 13.45
C PHE A 40 -9.96 6.03 12.68
N LEU A 41 -10.14 4.94 13.43
CA LEU A 41 -10.06 3.55 12.95
C LEU A 41 -11.20 2.72 13.51
N PRO A 42 -11.65 1.66 12.82
CA PRO A 42 -12.46 0.63 13.45
C PRO A 42 -11.62 -0.07 14.54
N PHE A 43 -12.27 -0.51 15.63
CA PHE A 43 -11.61 -1.34 16.63
C PHE A 43 -11.78 -2.82 16.28
N TYR A 44 -10.76 -3.39 15.64
CA TYR A 44 -10.73 -4.84 15.43
C TYR A 44 -10.10 -5.55 16.62
N THR A 45 -10.75 -6.60 17.09
CA THR A 45 -10.27 -7.40 18.24
C THR A 45 -8.96 -8.16 17.95
N LYS A 46 -8.54 -8.23 16.70
CA LYS A 46 -7.23 -8.73 16.26
C LYS A 46 -6.04 -7.83 16.62
N MET A 47 -6.28 -6.63 17.13
CA MET A 47 -5.18 -5.75 17.57
C MET A 47 -4.27 -6.52 18.54
N PRO A 48 -2.93 -6.45 18.39
CA PRO A 48 -2.02 -7.09 19.33
C PRO A 48 -2.24 -6.65 20.77
N GLU A 49 -2.22 -7.58 21.72
CA GLU A 49 -2.51 -7.35 23.14
C GLU A 49 -1.67 -6.24 23.76
N LYS A 50 -0.42 -6.12 23.32
CA LYS A 50 0.48 -5.02 23.76
C LYS A 50 -0.07 -3.62 23.51
N TYR A 51 -0.93 -3.45 22.49
CA TYR A 51 -1.60 -2.18 22.21
C TYR A 51 -2.98 -2.14 22.86
N GLN A 52 -3.72 -3.26 22.88
CA GLN A 52 -5.02 -3.31 23.56
C GLN A 52 -4.92 -2.93 25.03
N SER A 53 -3.86 -3.38 25.72
CA SER A 53 -3.62 -3.07 27.16
C SER A 53 -3.29 -1.59 27.42
N GLN A 54 -2.98 -0.81 26.42
CA GLN A 54 -2.68 0.62 26.51
C GLN A 54 -3.89 1.51 26.16
N LEU A 55 -4.97 0.92 25.68
CA LEU A 55 -6.17 1.66 25.31
C LEU A 55 -6.87 2.25 26.53
N THR A 56 -7.30 3.49 26.42
CA THR A 56 -8.16 4.15 27.39
C THR A 56 -9.58 4.23 26.84
N ASP A 57 -10.56 3.70 27.58
CA ASP A 57 -11.98 3.88 27.26
C ASP A 57 -12.40 5.31 27.61
N LEU A 58 -12.89 6.07 26.63
CA LEU A 58 -13.31 7.46 26.85
C LEU A 58 -14.79 7.56 27.19
N PHE A 59 -15.64 7.15 26.26
CA PHE A 59 -17.11 7.16 26.37
C PHE A 59 -17.72 6.27 25.30
N ASN A 60 -19.04 6.23 25.28
CA ASN A 60 -19.76 5.60 24.17
C ASN A 60 -20.91 6.49 23.72
N PHE A 61 -21.40 6.21 22.52
CA PHE A 61 -22.58 6.84 21.95
C PHE A 61 -23.30 5.87 21.02
N TYR A 62 -24.39 6.30 20.43
CA TYR A 62 -25.12 5.51 19.46
C TYR A 62 -25.11 6.19 18.09
N VAL A 63 -24.93 5.39 17.06
CA VAL A 63 -24.90 5.82 15.65
C VAL A 63 -26.15 5.31 14.96
N ALA A 64 -26.88 6.21 14.31
CA ALA A 64 -28.03 5.83 13.52
C ALA A 64 -27.59 5.13 12.22
N VAL A 65 -27.88 3.83 12.09
CA VAL A 65 -27.70 3.06 10.86
C VAL A 65 -29.12 2.77 10.32
N GLY A 66 -29.61 3.70 9.49
CA GLY A 66 -30.99 3.71 9.07
C GLY A 66 -31.93 3.89 10.27
N TRP A 67 -32.77 2.90 10.53
CA TRP A 67 -33.71 2.87 11.66
C TRP A 67 -33.11 2.32 12.96
N ARG A 68 -31.90 1.71 12.89
CA ARG A 68 -31.22 1.12 14.05
C ARG A 68 -30.34 2.16 14.74
N ASN A 69 -30.19 2.00 16.07
CA ASN A 69 -29.20 2.73 16.86
C ASN A 69 -28.13 1.76 17.32
N GLU A 70 -26.98 1.83 16.68
CA GLU A 70 -25.87 0.93 16.93
C GLU A 70 -24.89 1.52 17.96
N TYR A 71 -24.47 0.70 18.92
CA TYR A 71 -23.50 1.10 19.93
C TYR A 71 -22.15 1.43 19.29
N CYS A 72 -21.51 2.50 19.76
CA CYS A 72 -20.17 2.89 19.41
C CYS A 72 -19.37 3.24 20.68
N GLY A 73 -18.49 2.36 21.10
CA GLY A 73 -17.49 2.66 22.12
C GLY A 73 -16.31 3.44 21.51
N VAL A 74 -15.72 4.33 22.27
CA VAL A 74 -14.58 5.12 21.86
C VAL A 74 -13.39 4.81 22.76
N LYS A 75 -12.33 4.26 22.16
CA LYS A 75 -11.06 3.99 22.83
C LYS A 75 -9.98 4.86 22.22
N VAL A 76 -9.00 5.28 23.01
CA VAL A 76 -7.90 6.13 22.54
C VAL A 76 -6.55 5.57 22.97
N LEU A 77 -5.58 5.78 22.09
CA LEU A 77 -4.16 5.51 22.34
C LEU A 77 -3.35 6.64 21.71
N GLU A 78 -2.41 7.20 22.48
CA GLU A 78 -1.40 8.10 21.94
C GLU A 78 -0.13 7.30 21.61
N LEU A 79 0.34 7.43 20.38
CA LEU A 79 1.57 6.77 19.92
C LEU A 79 2.30 7.68 18.93
N ASP A 80 3.61 7.92 19.16
CA ASP A 80 4.47 8.70 18.27
C ASP A 80 3.96 10.13 17.97
N GLY A 81 3.26 10.76 18.93
CA GLY A 81 2.69 12.10 18.78
C GLY A 81 1.39 12.17 17.98
N VAL A 82 0.74 11.03 17.77
CA VAL A 82 -0.56 10.89 17.10
C VAL A 82 -1.56 10.30 18.08
N GLU A 83 -2.75 10.88 18.14
CA GLU A 83 -3.88 10.29 18.89
C GLU A 83 -4.71 9.38 17.95
N TYR A 84 -4.74 8.10 18.28
CA TYR A 84 -5.53 7.09 17.58
C TYR A 84 -6.82 6.83 18.34
N TYR A 85 -7.95 7.07 17.68
CA TYR A 85 -9.28 6.78 18.17
C TYR A 85 -9.83 5.52 17.52
N PHE A 86 -10.20 4.55 18.32
CA PHE A 86 -10.75 3.29 17.86
C PHE A 86 -12.25 3.23 18.17
N LEU A 87 -13.03 3.03 17.12
CA LEU A 87 -14.49 2.95 17.17
C LEU A 87 -14.91 1.50 17.37
N ASP A 88 -15.39 1.19 18.57
CA ASP A 88 -15.68 -0.18 19.02
C ASP A 88 -17.16 -0.53 18.82
N ASN A 89 -17.38 -1.51 17.98
CA ASN A 89 -18.62 -2.26 17.89
C ASN A 89 -18.30 -3.72 17.61
N LYS A 90 -18.46 -4.58 18.61
CA LYS A 90 -18.10 -5.99 18.49
C LYS A 90 -18.90 -6.72 17.41
N TYR A 91 -20.16 -6.37 17.20
CA TYR A 91 -20.98 -6.99 16.15
C TYR A 91 -20.38 -6.80 14.76
N TYR A 92 -19.79 -5.62 14.50
CA TYR A 92 -19.18 -5.30 13.20
C TYR A 92 -17.71 -5.68 13.10
N PHE A 93 -16.94 -5.57 14.20
CA PHE A 93 -15.46 -5.60 14.11
C PHE A 93 -14.78 -6.71 14.92
N ASP A 94 -15.53 -7.54 15.65
CA ASP A 94 -14.98 -8.75 16.27
C ASP A 94 -15.10 -9.93 15.29
N ARG A 95 -14.19 -9.94 14.29
CA ARG A 95 -14.21 -10.91 13.20
C ARG A 95 -12.81 -11.39 12.82
N PRO A 96 -12.69 -12.59 12.20
CA PRO A 96 -11.42 -13.14 11.76
C PRO A 96 -10.64 -12.26 10.79
N ASP A 97 -11.31 -11.56 9.88
CA ASP A 97 -10.69 -10.69 8.89
C ASP A 97 -11.17 -9.25 9.02
N LEU A 98 -10.39 -8.30 8.50
CA LEU A 98 -10.74 -6.88 8.61
C LEU A 98 -11.95 -6.54 7.73
N TYR A 99 -12.06 -7.13 6.54
CA TYR A 99 -13.12 -6.93 5.56
C TYR A 99 -13.22 -8.14 4.61
N GLY A 100 -14.15 -8.08 3.64
CA GLY A 100 -14.49 -9.18 2.74
C GLY A 100 -15.73 -9.95 3.18
N TYR A 101 -16.55 -9.35 4.06
CA TYR A 101 -17.80 -9.94 4.52
C TYR A 101 -18.99 -9.45 3.73
N TYR A 102 -20.03 -10.29 3.70
CA TYR A 102 -21.30 -9.96 3.05
C TYR A 102 -21.90 -8.63 3.51
N ASP A 103 -21.73 -8.30 4.79
CA ASP A 103 -22.27 -7.09 5.44
C ASP A 103 -21.27 -5.92 5.52
N ASP A 104 -20.20 -5.93 4.73
CA ASP A 104 -19.24 -4.82 4.71
C ASP A 104 -19.89 -3.46 4.39
N GLY A 105 -20.95 -3.45 3.58
CA GLY A 105 -21.72 -2.24 3.32
C GLY A 105 -22.29 -1.61 4.60
N GLU A 106 -22.88 -2.41 5.49
CA GLU A 106 -23.41 -1.97 6.77
C GLU A 106 -22.28 -1.63 7.76
N ARG A 107 -21.27 -2.46 7.85
CA ARG A 107 -20.10 -2.25 8.73
C ARG A 107 -19.42 -0.90 8.47
N PHE A 108 -19.16 -0.59 7.23
CA PHE A 108 -18.50 0.66 6.86
C PHE A 108 -19.47 1.83 6.73
N ALA A 109 -20.79 1.61 6.56
CA ALA A 109 -21.78 2.65 6.74
C ALA A 109 -21.84 3.11 8.21
N PHE A 110 -21.83 2.15 9.15
CA PHE A 110 -21.69 2.47 10.58
C PHE A 110 -20.43 3.26 10.86
N PHE A 111 -19.27 2.77 10.42
CA PHE A 111 -17.99 3.40 10.70
C PHE A 111 -17.92 4.83 10.16
N GLN A 112 -18.33 5.06 8.93
CA GLN A 112 -18.28 6.38 8.29
C GLN A 112 -19.16 7.40 9.00
N GLN A 113 -20.35 7.01 9.44
CA GLN A 113 -21.24 7.87 10.22
C GLN A 113 -20.67 8.11 11.63
N ALA A 114 -20.11 7.09 12.25
CA ALA A 114 -19.48 7.20 13.56
C ALA A 114 -18.28 8.17 13.55
N VAL A 115 -17.47 8.17 12.48
CA VAL A 115 -16.36 9.13 12.27
C VAL A 115 -16.88 10.57 12.29
N ILE A 116 -17.95 10.86 11.54
CA ILE A 116 -18.51 12.22 11.46
C ILE A 116 -19.08 12.64 12.82
N GLU A 117 -19.83 11.78 13.48
CA GLU A 117 -20.43 12.10 14.78
C GLU A 117 -19.38 12.26 15.89
N LEU A 118 -18.31 11.46 15.85
CA LEU A 118 -17.24 11.57 16.84
C LEU A 118 -16.52 12.92 16.76
N MET A 119 -16.31 13.49 15.57
CA MET A 119 -15.72 14.83 15.44
C MET A 119 -16.45 15.88 16.30
N GLY A 120 -17.78 15.90 16.20
CA GLY A 120 -18.61 16.81 16.99
C GLY A 120 -18.55 16.53 18.49
N ARG A 121 -18.55 15.25 18.91
CA ARG A 121 -18.58 14.83 20.31
C ARG A 121 -17.31 15.14 21.07
N ILE A 122 -16.15 15.05 20.40
CA ILE A 122 -14.86 15.41 21.01
C ILE A 122 -14.46 16.86 20.70
N ASN A 123 -15.35 17.63 20.08
CA ASN A 123 -15.13 19.03 19.66
C ASN A 123 -13.84 19.18 18.84
N TYR A 124 -13.59 18.23 17.93
CA TYR A 124 -12.46 18.25 17.02
C TYR A 124 -12.94 18.44 15.57
N ILE A 125 -12.94 19.68 15.12
CA ILE A 125 -13.25 20.02 13.75
C ILE A 125 -11.92 20.21 13.02
N PRO A 126 -11.55 19.30 12.11
CA PRO A 126 -10.28 19.37 11.41
C PRO A 126 -10.30 20.42 10.29
N ASP A 127 -9.13 20.98 9.98
CA ASP A 127 -8.94 21.75 8.76
C ASP A 127 -8.99 20.83 7.53
N ILE A 128 -8.39 19.62 7.66
CA ILE A 128 -8.34 18.59 6.63
C ILE A 128 -8.90 17.28 7.17
N LEU A 129 -9.87 16.72 6.46
CA LEU A 129 -10.33 15.34 6.63
C LEU A 129 -9.80 14.50 5.47
N HIS A 130 -8.85 13.61 5.75
CA HIS A 130 -8.23 12.71 4.78
C HIS A 130 -8.84 11.31 4.88
N VAL A 131 -9.60 10.94 3.88
CA VAL A 131 -10.27 9.63 3.76
C VAL A 131 -9.50 8.71 2.80
N ASN A 132 -9.54 7.39 3.05
CA ASN A 132 -8.73 6.40 2.34
C ASN A 132 -9.58 5.21 1.88
N ASP A 133 -9.56 4.93 0.59
CA ASP A 133 -10.30 3.87 -0.08
C ASP A 133 -11.81 3.89 0.19
N TYR A 134 -12.55 2.93 -0.36
CA TYR A 134 -14.03 2.92 -0.31
C TYR A 134 -14.59 2.86 1.12
N HIS A 135 -13.84 2.31 2.05
CA HIS A 135 -14.26 2.15 3.44
C HIS A 135 -14.54 3.50 4.13
N THR A 136 -13.98 4.58 3.62
CA THR A 136 -14.14 5.93 4.14
C THR A 136 -14.52 6.96 3.07
N ALA A 137 -14.52 6.56 1.79
CA ALA A 137 -14.76 7.47 0.65
C ALA A 137 -16.18 8.09 0.65
N PHE A 138 -17.14 7.49 1.33
CA PHE A 138 -18.51 8.03 1.39
C PHE A 138 -18.64 9.19 2.40
N ILE A 139 -17.66 9.42 3.26
CA ILE A 139 -17.67 10.49 4.27
C ILE A 139 -17.82 11.88 3.63
N PRO A 140 -17.06 12.30 2.59
CA PRO A 140 -17.25 13.58 1.94
C PRO A 140 -18.66 13.81 1.39
N PHE A 141 -19.28 12.76 0.84
CA PHE A 141 -20.67 12.78 0.40
C PHE A 141 -21.62 13.01 1.58
N LEU A 142 -21.45 12.25 2.68
CA LEU A 142 -22.28 12.40 3.87
C LEU A 142 -22.17 13.79 4.49
N LEU A 143 -20.98 14.36 4.57
CA LEU A 143 -20.74 15.71 5.08
C LEU A 143 -21.57 16.77 4.32
N ARG A 144 -21.73 16.62 3.00
CA ARG A 144 -22.46 17.61 2.18
C ARG A 144 -23.97 17.32 2.12
N GLU A 145 -24.35 16.04 1.95
CA GLU A 145 -25.77 15.69 1.66
C GLU A 145 -26.56 15.30 2.93
N LYS A 146 -25.91 14.79 3.97
CA LYS A 146 -26.60 14.39 5.22
C LYS A 146 -26.34 15.35 6.37
N TYR A 147 -25.11 15.79 6.56
CA TYR A 147 -24.67 16.63 7.68
C TYR A 147 -24.41 18.09 7.28
N GLY A 148 -24.76 18.50 6.05
CA GLY A 148 -24.52 19.86 5.51
C GLY A 148 -25.23 20.98 6.28
N TRP A 149 -26.18 20.66 7.17
CA TRP A 149 -26.84 21.61 8.07
C TRP A 149 -25.99 21.99 9.30
N ILE A 150 -24.87 21.26 9.54
CA ILE A 150 -23.93 21.56 10.64
C ILE A 150 -22.90 22.55 10.10
N GLU A 151 -23.04 23.83 10.48
CA GLU A 151 -22.20 24.92 10.00
C GLU A 151 -20.70 24.64 10.24
N ALA A 152 -20.34 24.09 11.39
CA ALA A 152 -18.95 23.77 11.71
C ALA A 152 -18.29 22.79 10.71
N PHE A 153 -19.06 21.92 10.07
CA PHE A 153 -18.54 20.96 9.10
C PHE A 153 -18.39 21.54 7.69
N SER A 154 -18.98 22.70 7.42
CA SER A 154 -18.93 23.36 6.10
C SER A 154 -17.50 23.76 5.69
N HIS A 155 -16.64 24.02 6.68
CA HIS A 155 -15.26 24.48 6.48
C HIS A 155 -14.23 23.35 6.38
N ILE A 156 -14.65 22.11 6.62
CA ILE A 156 -13.75 20.95 6.52
C ILE A 156 -13.38 20.72 5.04
N ALA A 157 -12.11 20.84 4.72
CA ALA A 157 -11.59 20.44 3.42
C ALA A 157 -11.32 18.93 3.39
N THR A 158 -11.68 18.28 2.30
CA THR A 158 -11.66 16.82 2.19
C THR A 158 -10.67 16.34 1.12
N VAL A 159 -9.89 15.33 1.47
CA VAL A 159 -8.96 14.65 0.57
C VAL A 159 -9.29 13.17 0.55
N LEU A 160 -9.49 12.60 -0.63
CA LEU A 160 -9.61 11.15 -0.83
C LEU A 160 -8.31 10.61 -1.41
N THR A 161 -7.69 9.63 -0.77
CA THR A 161 -6.62 8.84 -1.39
C THR A 161 -7.13 7.47 -1.81
N ILE A 162 -6.91 7.14 -3.08
CA ILE A 162 -7.22 5.84 -3.69
C ILE A 162 -5.94 5.00 -3.67
N HIS A 163 -5.93 3.93 -2.87
CA HIS A 163 -4.80 3.00 -2.81
C HIS A 163 -4.92 1.89 -3.85
N ASN A 164 -6.14 1.41 -4.09
CA ASN A 164 -6.43 0.46 -5.15
C ASN A 164 -7.86 0.68 -5.67
N LEU A 165 -7.99 1.12 -6.92
CA LEU A 165 -9.29 1.44 -7.54
C LEU A 165 -10.14 0.20 -7.85
N GLU A 166 -9.56 -1.00 -7.79
CA GLU A 166 -10.30 -2.25 -7.97
C GLU A 166 -11.39 -2.44 -6.89
N PHE A 167 -11.16 -1.90 -5.68
CA PHE A 167 -12.08 -1.99 -4.55
C PHE A 167 -12.88 -0.70 -4.39
N GLN A 168 -14.16 -0.71 -4.75
CA GLN A 168 -14.96 0.51 -4.89
C GLN A 168 -16.11 0.64 -3.89
N GLY A 169 -16.49 -0.43 -3.19
CA GLY A 169 -17.64 -0.43 -2.30
C GLY A 169 -18.94 -0.22 -3.08
N GLN A 170 -19.39 -1.28 -3.78
CA GLN A 170 -20.60 -1.27 -4.61
C GLN A 170 -21.71 -2.05 -3.91
N TYR A 171 -22.82 -1.38 -3.65
CA TYR A 171 -23.94 -1.95 -2.90
C TYR A 171 -25.28 -1.58 -3.57
N GLY A 172 -26.34 -2.32 -3.26
CA GLY A 172 -27.66 -2.04 -3.81
C GLY A 172 -28.19 -0.65 -3.44
N ARG A 173 -29.13 -0.13 -4.22
CA ARG A 173 -29.75 1.21 -4.04
C ARG A 173 -30.34 1.40 -2.64
N GLU A 174 -30.84 0.33 -2.04
CA GLU A 174 -31.46 0.29 -0.72
C GLU A 174 -30.54 0.70 0.43
N VAL A 175 -29.22 0.65 0.25
CA VAL A 175 -28.26 1.10 1.29
C VAL A 175 -28.49 2.55 1.70
N LEU A 176 -28.98 3.40 0.78
CA LEU A 176 -29.21 4.81 1.08
C LEU A 176 -30.32 5.01 2.14
N PRO A 177 -31.54 4.51 1.98
CA PRO A 177 -32.55 4.60 3.04
C PRO A 177 -32.27 3.66 4.23
N GLU A 178 -31.79 2.44 4.01
CA GLU A 178 -31.70 1.42 5.07
C GLU A 178 -30.47 1.58 5.97
N LEU A 179 -29.37 2.13 5.48
CA LEU A 179 -28.14 2.31 6.26
C LEU A 179 -27.86 3.76 6.60
N PHE A 180 -28.18 4.70 5.69
CA PHE A 180 -27.89 6.11 5.90
C PHE A 180 -29.12 6.96 6.23
N GLY A 181 -30.34 6.43 6.11
CA GLY A 181 -31.57 7.19 6.30
C GLY A 181 -31.73 8.33 5.29
N MET A 182 -31.20 8.16 4.07
CA MET A 182 -31.16 9.18 3.03
C MET A 182 -32.10 8.84 1.88
N SER A 183 -32.51 9.85 1.12
CA SER A 183 -33.23 9.66 -0.12
C SER A 183 -32.30 9.09 -1.22
N THR A 184 -32.89 8.45 -2.23
CA THR A 184 -32.15 7.90 -3.36
C THR A 184 -31.84 8.91 -4.46
N LYS A 185 -32.11 10.21 -4.25
CA LYS A 185 -32.00 11.28 -5.27
C LYS A 185 -30.67 11.26 -6.01
N ARG A 186 -29.53 11.14 -5.28
CA ARG A 186 -28.19 11.15 -5.88
C ARG A 186 -27.83 9.87 -6.60
N TYR A 187 -28.49 8.77 -6.29
CA TYR A 187 -28.45 7.56 -7.09
C TYR A 187 -29.28 7.75 -8.37
N ASP A 188 -30.51 8.23 -8.23
CA ASP A 188 -31.46 8.38 -9.34
C ASP A 188 -30.99 9.41 -10.39
N ASP A 189 -30.23 10.44 -10.00
CA ASP A 189 -29.62 11.41 -10.93
C ASP A 189 -28.25 10.94 -11.51
N GLY A 190 -27.78 9.75 -11.14
CA GLY A 190 -26.56 9.15 -11.66
C GLY A 190 -25.27 9.60 -10.96
N THR A 191 -25.33 10.53 -10.00
CA THR A 191 -24.13 11.11 -9.35
C THR A 191 -23.30 10.02 -8.65
N ILE A 192 -23.95 9.11 -7.92
CA ILE A 192 -23.27 8.03 -7.16
C ILE A 192 -23.61 6.63 -7.66
N GLN A 193 -24.36 6.54 -8.78
CA GLN A 193 -24.73 5.27 -9.40
C GLN A 193 -23.61 4.77 -10.32
N MET A 194 -23.35 3.46 -10.28
CA MET A 194 -22.53 2.74 -11.23
C MET A 194 -23.20 1.40 -11.57
N GLY A 195 -23.64 1.24 -12.82
CA GLY A 195 -24.52 0.13 -13.17
C GLY A 195 -25.81 0.18 -12.36
N THR A 196 -26.11 -0.87 -11.60
CA THR A 196 -27.26 -0.95 -10.69
C THR A 196 -26.91 -0.68 -9.22
N ALA A 197 -25.66 -0.33 -8.94
CA ALA A 197 -25.16 -0.14 -7.58
C ALA A 197 -24.95 1.34 -7.20
N VAL A 198 -25.04 1.63 -5.90
CA VAL A 198 -24.41 2.79 -5.27
C VAL A 198 -22.93 2.48 -5.18
N ASN A 199 -22.07 3.40 -5.65
CA ASN A 199 -20.63 3.24 -5.63
C ASN A 199 -20.00 4.25 -4.66
N PHE A 200 -19.43 3.77 -3.55
CA PHE A 200 -18.85 4.62 -2.50
C PHE A 200 -17.62 5.37 -2.99
N MET A 201 -16.78 4.72 -3.79
CA MET A 201 -15.59 5.35 -4.37
C MET A 201 -15.99 6.49 -5.31
N LYS A 202 -16.98 6.28 -6.19
CA LYS A 202 -17.50 7.32 -7.09
C LYS A 202 -18.02 8.53 -6.32
N ALA A 203 -18.75 8.29 -5.25
CA ALA A 203 -19.23 9.34 -4.37
C ALA A 203 -18.07 10.15 -3.77
N GLY A 204 -17.05 9.46 -3.25
CA GLY A 204 -15.85 10.10 -2.72
C GLY A 204 -15.09 10.92 -3.75
N ILE A 205 -14.95 10.40 -4.98
CA ILE A 205 -14.30 11.10 -6.09
C ILE A 205 -15.02 12.41 -6.42
N PHE A 206 -16.34 12.42 -6.47
CA PHE A 206 -17.08 13.66 -6.79
C PHE A 206 -17.10 14.66 -5.64
N TYR A 207 -17.26 14.19 -4.40
CA TYR A 207 -17.52 15.05 -3.25
C TYR A 207 -16.26 15.50 -2.49
N SER A 208 -15.10 14.89 -2.71
CA SER A 208 -13.85 15.37 -2.12
C SER A 208 -13.33 16.63 -2.83
N ASP A 209 -12.70 17.53 -2.09
CA ASP A 209 -12.07 18.75 -2.63
C ASP A 209 -10.80 18.41 -3.43
N ARG A 210 -10.09 17.34 -3.05
CA ARG A 210 -8.99 16.75 -3.81
C ARG A 210 -9.09 15.22 -3.82
N VAL A 211 -8.69 14.66 -4.94
CA VAL A 211 -8.51 13.22 -5.11
C VAL A 211 -7.04 12.96 -5.36
N ASN A 212 -6.47 12.04 -4.60
CA ASN A 212 -5.10 11.62 -4.72
C ASN A 212 -5.04 10.11 -4.95
N THR A 213 -3.97 9.65 -5.58
CA THR A 213 -3.61 8.23 -5.58
C THR A 213 -2.11 8.08 -5.32
N VAL A 214 -1.64 6.84 -5.23
CA VAL A 214 -0.36 6.51 -4.62
C VAL A 214 0.84 6.52 -5.57
N SER A 215 0.66 7.03 -6.78
CA SER A 215 1.77 7.38 -7.68
C SER A 215 1.28 8.26 -8.85
N PRO A 216 2.14 9.10 -9.44
CA PRO A 216 1.80 9.91 -10.61
C PRO A 216 1.41 9.08 -11.85
N SER A 217 2.14 8.01 -12.16
CA SER A 217 1.80 7.12 -13.26
C SER A 217 0.47 6.41 -13.05
N TYR A 218 0.19 5.94 -11.84
CA TYR A 218 -1.10 5.33 -11.55
C TYR A 218 -2.25 6.35 -11.66
N ALA A 219 -2.04 7.62 -11.27
CA ALA A 219 -3.04 8.67 -11.49
C ALA A 219 -3.39 8.87 -12.97
N ALA A 220 -2.43 8.69 -13.87
CA ALA A 220 -2.67 8.72 -15.32
C ALA A 220 -3.35 7.43 -15.82
N GLU A 221 -2.90 6.27 -15.35
CA GLU A 221 -3.40 4.96 -15.75
C GLU A 221 -4.87 4.75 -15.41
N ILE A 222 -5.32 5.12 -14.19
CA ILE A 222 -6.72 4.97 -13.76
C ILE A 222 -7.72 5.85 -14.53
N GLN A 223 -7.25 6.78 -15.34
CA GLN A 223 -8.06 7.56 -16.27
C GLN A 223 -8.25 6.86 -17.63
N THR A 224 -7.70 5.66 -17.80
CA THR A 224 -7.85 4.85 -19.03
C THR A 224 -8.85 3.70 -18.80
N PRO A 225 -9.55 3.22 -19.85
CA PRO A 225 -10.46 2.08 -19.74
C PRO A 225 -9.79 0.80 -19.22
N GLU A 226 -8.48 0.64 -19.47
CA GLU A 226 -7.72 -0.54 -19.09
C GLU A 226 -7.54 -0.65 -17.56
N PHE A 227 -7.28 0.48 -16.88
CA PHE A 227 -6.96 0.51 -15.44
C PHE A 227 -7.99 1.25 -14.59
N GLY A 228 -8.96 1.92 -15.21
CA GLY A 228 -9.96 2.74 -14.51
C GLY A 228 -11.07 1.95 -13.82
N CYS A 229 -11.12 0.63 -13.98
CA CYS A 229 -12.13 -0.24 -13.35
C CYS A 229 -13.58 0.28 -13.53
N GLY A 230 -13.87 0.88 -14.70
CA GLY A 230 -15.15 1.51 -15.02
C GLY A 230 -15.36 2.92 -14.45
N LEU A 231 -14.41 3.48 -13.70
CA LEU A 231 -14.43 4.86 -13.20
C LEU A 231 -13.51 5.80 -14.00
N ASP A 232 -12.93 5.36 -15.10
CA ASP A 232 -12.02 6.14 -15.93
C ASP A 232 -12.65 7.44 -16.45
N GLU A 233 -13.91 7.40 -16.89
CA GLU A 233 -14.63 8.61 -17.30
C GLU A 233 -14.85 9.57 -16.14
N VAL A 234 -15.23 9.07 -14.98
CA VAL A 234 -15.42 9.86 -13.77
C VAL A 234 -14.10 10.54 -13.37
N LEU A 235 -12.99 9.81 -13.41
CA LEU A 235 -11.66 10.33 -13.08
C LEU A 235 -11.18 11.37 -14.10
N ARG A 236 -11.44 11.17 -15.39
CA ARG A 236 -11.19 12.20 -16.42
C ARG A 236 -11.98 13.49 -16.17
N MET A 237 -13.26 13.38 -15.79
CA MET A 237 -14.11 14.54 -15.46
C MET A 237 -13.53 15.38 -14.31
N VAL A 238 -12.90 14.74 -13.33
CA VAL A 238 -12.31 15.38 -12.14
C VAL A 238 -10.79 15.53 -12.21
N ASN A 239 -10.18 15.37 -13.38
CA ASN A 239 -8.73 15.42 -13.56
C ASN A 239 -8.08 16.69 -12.97
N TYR A 240 -8.81 17.81 -12.97
CA TYR A 240 -8.35 19.09 -12.40
C TYR A 240 -8.05 19.02 -10.88
N LYS A 241 -8.59 18.04 -10.18
CA LYS A 241 -8.37 17.83 -8.74
C LYS A 241 -7.73 16.48 -8.42
N LEU A 242 -7.36 15.69 -9.44
CA LEU A 242 -6.67 14.40 -9.29
C LEU A 242 -5.15 14.61 -9.30
N SER A 243 -4.47 13.96 -8.36
CA SER A 243 -3.01 13.93 -8.27
C SER A 243 -2.52 12.54 -7.89
N GLY A 244 -1.21 12.32 -8.04
CA GLY A 244 -0.54 11.11 -7.57
C GLY A 244 0.66 11.47 -6.72
N ILE A 245 0.73 10.91 -5.51
CA ILE A 245 1.85 11.08 -4.58
C ILE A 245 2.42 9.70 -4.25
N LEU A 246 3.68 9.47 -4.57
CA LEU A 246 4.34 8.20 -4.29
C LEU A 246 4.46 8.00 -2.78
N ASN A 247 4.12 6.80 -2.30
CA ASN A 247 4.27 6.44 -0.89
C ASN A 247 5.76 6.39 -0.50
N GLY A 248 6.03 6.66 0.77
CA GLY A 248 7.33 6.41 1.38
C GLY A 248 7.42 5.03 2.01
N ILE A 249 8.61 4.73 2.52
CA ILE A 249 8.87 3.60 3.43
C ILE A 249 9.40 4.11 4.76
N ASP A 250 9.16 3.35 5.81
CA ASP A 250 9.64 3.67 7.15
C ASP A 250 11.13 3.33 7.29
N TYR A 251 11.99 4.36 7.36
CA TYR A 251 13.42 4.21 7.52
C TYR A 251 13.84 3.81 8.95
N ASP A 252 12.95 3.90 9.94
CA ASP A 252 13.20 3.33 11.27
C ASP A 252 13.10 1.80 11.22
N THR A 253 12.21 1.27 10.39
CA THR A 253 12.02 -0.17 10.18
C THR A 253 12.96 -0.73 9.10
N PHE A 254 13.13 -0.01 7.98
CA PHE A 254 13.87 -0.47 6.82
C PHE A 254 15.19 0.28 6.64
N ASP A 255 16.16 -0.03 7.51
CA ASP A 255 17.53 0.47 7.39
C ASP A 255 18.55 -0.68 7.57
N PRO A 256 19.32 -1.05 6.53
CA PRO A 256 20.28 -2.15 6.62
C PRO A 256 21.39 -1.90 7.66
N LYS A 257 21.52 -0.66 8.15
CA LYS A 257 22.49 -0.29 9.18
C LYS A 257 22.03 -0.69 10.60
N THR A 258 20.72 -0.71 10.84
CA THR A 258 20.13 -0.95 12.17
C THR A 258 19.18 -2.14 12.22
N ASP A 259 18.71 -2.65 11.08
CA ASP A 259 17.71 -3.72 10.98
C ASP A 259 18.13 -4.98 11.75
N GLU A 260 17.42 -5.29 12.82
CA GLU A 260 17.70 -6.42 13.71
C GLU A 260 17.51 -7.79 13.08
N ALA A 261 16.71 -7.89 11.99
CA ALA A 261 16.52 -9.12 11.25
C ALA A 261 17.78 -9.58 10.49
N LEU A 262 18.74 -8.67 10.28
CA LEU A 262 19.95 -8.94 9.53
C LEU A 262 21.08 -9.47 10.39
N PRO A 263 21.70 -10.61 10.02
CA PRO A 263 22.92 -11.09 10.71
C PRO A 263 24.11 -10.13 10.54
N TYR A 264 24.18 -9.40 9.43
CA TYR A 264 25.29 -8.48 9.15
C TYR A 264 24.77 -7.12 8.72
N LYS A 265 25.11 -6.08 9.47
CA LYS A 265 24.76 -4.69 9.14
C LYS A 265 25.63 -4.15 8.01
N PHE A 266 25.08 -3.22 7.22
CA PHE A 266 25.79 -2.55 6.13
C PHE A 266 25.14 -1.21 5.78
N ASP A 267 25.80 -0.42 4.95
CA ASP A 267 25.29 0.81 4.38
C ASP A 267 25.87 1.05 2.97
N CYS A 268 25.44 2.12 2.29
CA CYS A 268 25.90 2.45 0.94
C CYS A 268 27.42 2.72 0.82
N LYS A 269 28.08 3.06 1.92
CA LYS A 269 29.54 3.30 1.98
C LYS A 269 30.31 2.00 2.22
N ASN A 270 29.69 1.03 2.89
CA ASN A 270 30.33 -0.23 3.26
C ASN A 270 29.38 -1.42 2.97
N LEU A 271 29.48 -1.99 1.78
CA LEU A 271 28.69 -3.11 1.31
C LEU A 271 29.19 -4.51 1.73
N LYS A 272 30.24 -4.60 2.58
CA LYS A 272 30.79 -5.91 3.02
C LYS A 272 29.75 -6.77 3.74
N GLY A 273 28.87 -6.14 4.53
CA GLY A 273 27.77 -6.82 5.21
C GLY A 273 26.77 -7.44 4.23
N LYS A 274 26.48 -6.76 3.10
CA LYS A 274 25.57 -7.29 2.08
C LYS A 274 26.07 -8.60 1.49
N ALA A 275 27.33 -8.72 1.15
CA ALA A 275 27.92 -9.96 0.65
C ALA A 275 27.81 -11.13 1.69
N LYS A 276 27.97 -10.80 2.98
CA LYS A 276 27.80 -11.79 4.05
C LYS A 276 26.32 -12.18 4.24
N ASN A 277 25.38 -11.24 4.10
CA ASN A 277 23.96 -11.54 4.14
C ASN A 277 23.53 -12.43 2.97
N LYS A 278 24.11 -12.24 1.76
CA LYS A 278 23.89 -13.15 0.63
C LYS A 278 24.29 -14.58 0.99
N ALA A 279 25.50 -14.79 1.52
CA ALA A 279 25.97 -16.11 1.91
C ALA A 279 25.08 -16.74 3.01
N ALA A 280 24.65 -15.94 3.99
CA ALA A 280 23.75 -16.39 5.06
C ALA A 280 22.37 -16.79 4.49
N LEU A 281 21.84 -16.00 3.55
CA LEU A 281 20.56 -16.29 2.89
C LEU A 281 20.60 -17.54 2.05
N GLN A 282 21.64 -17.73 1.22
CA GLN A 282 21.87 -18.96 0.44
C GLN A 282 21.88 -20.18 1.36
N LYS A 283 22.62 -20.12 2.46
CA LYS A 283 22.67 -21.19 3.46
C LYS A 283 21.29 -21.45 4.09
N LYS A 284 20.55 -20.40 4.45
CA LYS A 284 19.21 -20.51 5.05
C LYS A 284 18.21 -21.20 4.11
N PHE A 285 18.30 -20.90 2.80
CA PHE A 285 17.49 -21.53 1.76
C PHE A 285 18.02 -22.90 1.27
N GLY A 286 19.12 -23.40 1.86
CA GLY A 286 19.72 -24.69 1.47
C GLY A 286 20.41 -24.67 0.10
N LEU A 287 20.69 -23.47 -0.44
CA LEU A 287 21.38 -23.30 -1.71
C LEU A 287 22.91 -23.36 -1.52
N PRO A 288 23.68 -23.80 -2.53
CA PRO A 288 25.12 -23.66 -2.54
C PRO A 288 25.55 -22.21 -2.31
N VAL A 289 26.48 -21.99 -1.37
CA VAL A 289 27.01 -20.65 -1.09
C VAL A 289 28.00 -20.26 -2.18
N ARG A 290 27.57 -19.39 -3.10
CA ARG A 290 28.34 -18.90 -4.24
C ARG A 290 28.24 -17.39 -4.32
N LYS A 291 29.37 -16.69 -4.12
CA LYS A 291 29.44 -15.22 -4.14
C LYS A 291 29.30 -14.62 -5.53
N ASP A 292 29.74 -15.37 -6.54
CA ASP A 292 29.82 -14.99 -7.95
C ASP A 292 28.50 -15.18 -8.73
N VAL A 293 27.59 -15.97 -8.20
CA VAL A 293 26.29 -16.25 -8.84
C VAL A 293 25.27 -15.19 -8.43
N PRO A 294 24.57 -14.53 -9.38
CA PRO A 294 23.50 -13.61 -9.04
C PRO A 294 22.33 -14.34 -8.34
N LEU A 295 21.82 -13.71 -7.30
CA LEU A 295 20.68 -14.22 -6.50
C LEU A 295 19.46 -13.31 -6.72
N ILE A 296 18.42 -13.84 -7.33
CA ILE A 296 17.15 -13.16 -7.55
C ILE A 296 16.20 -13.48 -6.41
N GLY A 297 15.63 -12.47 -5.78
CA GLY A 297 14.65 -12.59 -4.71
C GLY A 297 13.25 -12.16 -5.12
N VAL A 298 12.26 -12.79 -4.49
CA VAL A 298 10.85 -12.43 -4.58
C VAL A 298 10.25 -12.45 -3.18
N VAL A 299 9.52 -11.41 -2.81
CA VAL A 299 8.68 -11.36 -1.60
C VAL A 299 7.33 -10.79 -2.01
N SER A 300 6.29 -11.62 -2.08
CA SER A 300 5.00 -11.16 -2.60
C SER A 300 3.86 -12.13 -2.29
N ARG A 301 2.63 -11.63 -2.40
CA ARG A 301 1.45 -12.50 -2.58
C ARG A 301 1.50 -13.12 -3.98
N LEU A 302 1.30 -14.43 -4.08
CA LEU A 302 1.36 -15.16 -5.33
C LEU A 302 0.02 -15.07 -6.07
N THR A 303 -0.15 -14.00 -6.85
CA THR A 303 -1.39 -13.69 -7.57
C THR A 303 -1.10 -13.33 -9.03
N TYR A 304 -2.13 -13.38 -9.89
CA TYR A 304 -2.02 -12.95 -11.29
C TYR A 304 -1.68 -11.46 -11.41
N GLN A 305 -2.22 -10.62 -10.50
CA GLN A 305 -1.86 -9.20 -10.42
C GLN A 305 -0.35 -8.99 -10.28
N LYS A 306 0.32 -9.84 -9.52
CA LYS A 306 1.77 -9.74 -9.29
C LYS A 306 2.61 -10.36 -10.42
N GLY A 307 1.98 -10.86 -11.48
CA GLY A 307 2.65 -11.30 -12.72
C GLY A 307 3.33 -12.67 -12.63
N PHE A 308 2.99 -13.50 -11.65
CA PHE A 308 3.67 -14.79 -11.45
C PHE A 308 3.43 -15.80 -12.58
N GLN A 309 2.37 -15.64 -13.39
CA GLN A 309 2.19 -16.41 -14.61
C GLN A 309 3.36 -16.22 -15.61
N LEU A 310 3.96 -15.03 -15.66
CA LEU A 310 5.13 -14.77 -16.50
C LEU A 310 6.37 -15.50 -15.97
N VAL A 311 6.54 -15.50 -14.64
CA VAL A 311 7.69 -16.15 -13.98
C VAL A 311 7.60 -17.66 -14.12
N VAL A 312 6.44 -18.26 -13.87
CA VAL A 312 6.20 -19.71 -14.03
C VAL A 312 6.47 -20.14 -15.47
N GLN A 313 6.02 -19.36 -16.45
CA GLN A 313 6.23 -19.64 -17.87
C GLN A 313 7.72 -19.70 -18.25
N GLU A 314 8.56 -18.86 -17.65
CA GLU A 314 9.98 -18.71 -18.00
C GLU A 314 10.93 -19.40 -17.00
N MET A 315 10.43 -19.98 -15.92
CA MET A 315 11.27 -20.50 -14.85
C MET A 315 12.28 -21.56 -15.35
N ALA A 316 11.86 -22.45 -16.24
CA ALA A 316 12.74 -23.46 -16.82
C ALA A 316 13.85 -22.82 -17.68
N ASN A 317 13.55 -21.75 -18.40
CA ASN A 317 14.51 -21.00 -19.21
C ASN A 317 15.47 -20.21 -18.28
N LEU A 318 14.96 -19.59 -17.23
CA LEU A 318 15.78 -18.88 -16.24
C LEU A 318 16.79 -19.84 -15.59
N MET A 319 16.40 -21.05 -15.27
CA MET A 319 17.29 -22.07 -14.66
C MET A 319 18.38 -22.59 -15.59
N GLN A 320 18.38 -22.25 -16.88
CA GLN A 320 19.52 -22.53 -17.79
C GLN A 320 20.71 -21.59 -17.53
N PHE A 321 20.48 -20.41 -16.98
CA PHE A 321 21.55 -19.47 -16.62
C PHE A 321 22.21 -19.89 -15.30
N ASP A 322 23.43 -19.40 -15.08
CA ASP A 322 24.10 -19.53 -13.78
C ASP A 322 23.54 -18.47 -12.82
N VAL A 323 22.42 -18.80 -12.19
CA VAL A 323 21.63 -17.91 -11.34
C VAL A 323 20.99 -18.73 -10.21
N GLN A 324 20.74 -18.07 -9.08
CA GLN A 324 19.92 -18.62 -8.02
C GLN A 324 18.67 -17.78 -7.82
N PHE A 325 17.58 -18.42 -7.40
CA PHE A 325 16.27 -17.82 -7.20
C PHE A 325 15.69 -18.22 -5.83
N VAL A 326 15.24 -17.24 -5.05
CA VAL A 326 14.56 -17.47 -3.77
C VAL A 326 13.24 -16.73 -3.74
N LEU A 327 12.21 -17.37 -3.20
CA LEU A 327 10.88 -16.81 -3.10
C LEU A 327 10.32 -17.00 -1.69
N LEU A 328 9.69 -15.95 -1.17
CA LEU A 328 8.86 -15.96 0.03
C LEU A 328 7.49 -15.41 -0.32
N GLY A 329 6.44 -16.19 -0.07
CA GLY A 329 5.07 -15.72 -0.26
C GLY A 329 4.04 -16.82 -0.25
N THR A 330 2.78 -16.42 -0.14
CA THR A 330 1.60 -17.28 -0.25
C THR A 330 0.60 -16.68 -1.21
N GLY A 331 -0.33 -17.47 -1.74
CA GLY A 331 -1.34 -16.94 -2.65
C GLY A 331 -2.21 -18.00 -3.30
N TYR A 332 -2.32 -17.98 -4.61
CA TYR A 332 -3.08 -18.99 -5.34
C TYR A 332 -2.36 -20.34 -5.32
N GLU A 333 -3.10 -21.40 -5.05
CA GLU A 333 -2.61 -22.77 -4.90
C GLU A 333 -1.80 -23.25 -6.11
N ASN A 334 -2.21 -22.87 -7.32
CA ASN A 334 -1.47 -23.21 -8.54
C ASN A 334 -0.06 -22.61 -8.55
N PHE A 335 0.12 -21.38 -8.12
CA PHE A 335 1.46 -20.77 -8.04
C PHE A 335 2.31 -21.38 -6.92
N GLU A 336 1.72 -21.63 -5.76
CA GLU A 336 2.42 -22.32 -4.66
C GLU A 336 2.94 -23.69 -5.09
N HIS A 337 2.09 -24.46 -5.79
CA HIS A 337 2.46 -25.75 -6.35
C HIS A 337 3.56 -25.63 -7.41
N ASP A 338 3.43 -24.71 -8.39
CA ASP A 338 4.39 -24.55 -9.47
C ASP A 338 5.79 -24.16 -8.94
N PHE A 339 5.88 -23.20 -8.01
CA PHE A 339 7.15 -22.81 -7.42
C PHE A 339 7.77 -23.93 -6.55
N THR A 340 6.95 -24.68 -5.83
CA THR A 340 7.42 -25.87 -5.07
C THR A 340 7.97 -26.94 -6.02
N TYR A 341 7.31 -27.17 -7.16
CA TYR A 341 7.80 -28.06 -8.20
C TYR A 341 9.17 -27.62 -8.74
N PHE A 342 9.35 -26.34 -9.06
CA PHE A 342 10.63 -25.82 -9.56
C PHE A 342 11.74 -25.91 -8.50
N ALA A 343 11.44 -25.67 -7.23
CA ALA A 343 12.41 -25.86 -6.16
C ALA A 343 12.88 -27.34 -6.05
N GLY A 344 11.95 -28.30 -6.18
CA GLY A 344 12.30 -29.72 -6.25
C GLY A 344 13.07 -30.12 -7.51
N ARG A 345 12.79 -29.46 -8.64
CA ARG A 345 13.44 -29.73 -9.94
C ARG A 345 14.87 -29.18 -10.03
N TYR A 346 15.13 -28.03 -9.38
CA TYR A 346 16.40 -27.30 -9.44
C TYR A 346 16.93 -26.97 -8.02
N PRO A 347 17.20 -27.99 -7.17
CA PRO A 347 17.46 -27.79 -5.74
C PRO A 347 18.72 -26.93 -5.44
N ASP A 348 19.70 -26.88 -6.37
CA ASP A 348 20.90 -26.06 -6.21
C ASP A 348 20.73 -24.62 -6.72
N LYS A 349 19.60 -24.32 -7.37
CA LYS A 349 19.35 -23.01 -8.01
C LYS A 349 18.06 -22.32 -7.55
N CYS A 350 17.06 -23.07 -7.11
CA CYS A 350 15.75 -22.54 -6.74
C CYS A 350 15.32 -23.05 -5.36
N SER A 351 14.93 -22.16 -4.48
CA SER A 351 14.37 -22.50 -3.19
C SER A 351 13.22 -21.55 -2.84
N VAL A 352 12.15 -22.09 -2.26
CA VAL A 352 10.93 -21.34 -1.97
C VAL A 352 10.46 -21.57 -0.54
N SER A 353 9.92 -20.53 0.08
CA SER A 353 9.23 -20.57 1.36
C SER A 353 7.78 -20.12 1.13
N ILE A 354 6.85 -21.07 1.18
CA ILE A 354 5.41 -20.77 1.10
C ILE A 354 4.94 -20.39 2.49
N ASP A 355 5.15 -19.13 2.84
CA ASP A 355 4.91 -18.62 4.20
C ASP A 355 4.81 -17.09 4.18
N PHE A 356 4.46 -16.53 5.36
CA PHE A 356 4.54 -15.10 5.66
C PHE A 356 5.50 -14.88 6.83
N ASP A 357 6.71 -14.42 6.53
CA ASP A 357 7.77 -14.14 7.51
C ASP A 357 8.43 -12.79 7.24
N VAL A 358 8.16 -11.81 8.11
CA VAL A 358 8.68 -10.44 7.98
C VAL A 358 10.22 -10.41 8.09
N ASN A 359 10.80 -11.18 9.01
CA ASN A 359 12.25 -11.22 9.19
C ASN A 359 12.95 -11.85 7.98
N LEU A 360 12.38 -12.94 7.43
CA LEU A 360 12.89 -13.56 6.22
C LEU A 360 12.78 -12.61 5.02
N ALA A 361 11.70 -11.84 4.91
CA ALA A 361 11.55 -10.82 3.87
C ALA A 361 12.68 -9.80 3.92
N GLN A 362 13.01 -9.26 5.11
CA GLN A 362 14.13 -8.32 5.28
C GLN A 362 15.47 -8.96 4.93
N GLN A 363 15.67 -10.24 5.27
CA GLN A 363 16.88 -10.99 4.89
C GLN A 363 16.98 -11.18 3.36
N ILE A 364 15.85 -11.39 2.66
CA ILE A 364 15.79 -11.47 1.19
C ILE A 364 16.18 -10.13 0.58
N TYR A 365 15.59 -9.01 1.04
CA TYR A 365 15.98 -7.67 0.56
C TYR A 365 17.46 -7.39 0.77
N ALA A 366 18.04 -7.83 1.90
CA ALA A 366 19.44 -7.59 2.21
C ALA A 366 20.42 -8.54 1.49
N GLY A 367 20.00 -9.79 1.25
CA GLY A 367 20.88 -10.84 0.75
C GLY A 367 20.84 -11.05 -0.77
N CYS A 368 19.78 -10.65 -1.44
CA CYS A 368 19.67 -10.79 -2.90
C CYS A 368 20.46 -9.70 -3.63
N ASP A 369 20.82 -9.98 -4.88
CA ASP A 369 21.40 -9.01 -5.81
C ASP A 369 20.30 -8.30 -6.60
N MET A 370 19.27 -9.04 -6.99
CA MET A 370 18.14 -8.59 -7.80
C MET A 370 16.82 -8.90 -7.09
N PHE A 371 15.81 -8.08 -7.34
CA PHE A 371 14.47 -8.25 -6.79
C PHE A 371 13.43 -8.18 -7.92
N LEU A 372 12.67 -9.26 -8.15
CA LEU A 372 11.77 -9.36 -9.30
C LEU A 372 10.34 -8.96 -8.94
N MET A 373 9.79 -7.98 -9.67
CA MET A 373 8.41 -7.50 -9.54
C MET A 373 7.74 -7.33 -10.91
N PRO A 374 7.28 -8.42 -11.55
CA PRO A 374 6.67 -8.38 -12.88
C PRO A 374 5.17 -8.06 -12.85
N SER A 375 4.71 -7.18 -11.96
CA SER A 375 3.30 -6.92 -11.71
C SER A 375 2.56 -6.47 -12.97
N ALA A 376 1.36 -7.00 -13.19
CA ALA A 376 0.46 -6.58 -14.28
C ALA A 376 0.00 -5.14 -14.07
N PHE A 377 -0.31 -4.77 -12.83
CA PHE A 377 -0.51 -3.41 -12.37
C PHE A 377 -0.02 -3.26 -10.91
N GLU A 378 0.51 -2.10 -10.58
CA GLU A 378 1.05 -1.82 -9.25
C GLU A 378 0.81 -0.34 -8.90
N PRO A 379 -0.22 -0.01 -8.11
CA PRO A 379 -0.53 1.37 -7.78
C PRO A 379 0.66 2.15 -7.23
N CYS A 380 1.36 1.59 -6.28
CA CYS A 380 2.61 2.13 -5.74
C CYS A 380 3.73 1.09 -5.74
N GLY A 381 3.51 -0.04 -5.04
CA GLY A 381 4.58 -0.96 -4.66
C GLY A 381 5.43 -0.39 -3.53
N LEU A 382 5.76 -1.23 -2.56
CA LEU A 382 6.69 -0.89 -1.47
C LEU A 382 7.96 -1.75 -1.55
N SER A 383 7.85 -2.97 -2.04
CA SER A 383 8.96 -3.93 -2.07
C SER A 383 10.13 -3.46 -2.90
N GLN A 384 9.91 -2.75 -4.02
CA GLN A 384 10.98 -2.16 -4.81
C GLN A 384 11.69 -1.02 -4.07
N LEU A 385 10.94 -0.20 -3.32
CA LEU A 385 11.52 0.88 -2.50
C LEU A 385 12.41 0.29 -1.40
N ILE A 386 11.90 -0.75 -0.73
CA ILE A 386 12.65 -1.47 0.31
C ILE A 386 13.87 -2.15 -0.33
N SER A 387 13.73 -2.88 -1.43
CA SER A 387 14.86 -3.55 -2.08
C SER A 387 15.97 -2.58 -2.46
N MET A 388 15.62 -1.42 -3.03
CA MET A 388 16.58 -0.35 -3.34
C MET A 388 17.28 0.18 -2.09
N ARG A 389 16.55 0.39 -0.98
CA ARG A 389 17.13 0.81 0.29
C ARG A 389 18.17 -0.17 0.82
N TYR A 390 17.99 -1.47 0.53
CA TYR A 390 18.94 -2.54 0.89
C TYR A 390 19.97 -2.84 -0.22
N GLY A 391 20.05 -2.02 -1.27
CA GLY A 391 21.01 -2.18 -2.35
C GLY A 391 20.74 -3.39 -3.24
N THR A 392 19.52 -3.91 -3.24
CA THR A 392 19.06 -4.99 -4.12
C THR A 392 18.31 -4.36 -5.28
N LEU A 393 18.83 -4.54 -6.51
CA LEU A 393 18.31 -3.82 -7.67
C LEU A 393 17.03 -4.47 -8.19
N PRO A 394 15.91 -3.72 -8.26
CA PRO A 394 14.66 -4.27 -8.76
C PRO A 394 14.67 -4.48 -10.27
N ILE A 395 14.00 -5.56 -10.71
CA ILE A 395 13.63 -5.81 -12.11
C ILE A 395 12.12 -5.75 -12.16
N VAL A 396 11.56 -4.76 -12.86
CA VAL A 396 10.13 -4.44 -12.75
C VAL A 396 9.45 -4.32 -14.10
N HIS A 397 8.15 -4.61 -14.16
CA HIS A 397 7.30 -4.10 -15.22
C HIS A 397 7.10 -2.60 -14.99
N GLN A 398 7.37 -1.77 -16.02
CA GLN A 398 7.31 -0.30 -15.94
C GLN A 398 5.86 0.19 -15.93
N ILE A 399 5.18 0.03 -14.78
CA ILE A 399 3.78 0.40 -14.59
C ILE A 399 3.56 1.04 -13.22
N GLY A 400 2.62 1.97 -13.11
CA GLY A 400 2.23 2.62 -11.87
C GLY A 400 3.42 3.12 -11.05
N GLY A 401 3.41 2.83 -9.76
CA GLY A 401 4.49 3.24 -8.85
C GLY A 401 5.84 2.59 -9.14
N LEU A 402 5.90 1.47 -9.84
CA LEU A 402 7.15 0.86 -10.27
C LEU A 402 7.86 1.75 -11.30
N ARG A 403 7.11 2.32 -12.25
CA ARG A 403 7.62 3.29 -13.23
C ARG A 403 8.15 4.55 -12.55
N ASP A 404 7.42 5.04 -11.55
CA ASP A 404 7.74 6.30 -10.87
C ASP A 404 8.92 6.18 -9.89
N SER A 405 9.23 4.99 -9.41
CA SER A 405 10.24 4.75 -8.38
C SER A 405 11.53 4.10 -8.90
N VAL A 406 11.44 3.29 -9.96
CA VAL A 406 12.60 2.56 -10.50
C VAL A 406 13.09 3.25 -11.78
N TRP A 407 14.25 3.88 -11.69
CA TRP A 407 14.95 4.40 -12.84
C TRP A 407 15.63 3.25 -13.56
N ALA A 408 15.06 2.85 -14.71
CA ALA A 408 15.57 1.75 -15.50
C ALA A 408 17.00 2.02 -16.01
N TYR A 409 17.82 0.97 -15.99
CA TYR A 409 19.21 1.04 -16.42
C TYR A 409 19.36 1.61 -17.84
N ASN A 410 20.17 2.66 -17.96
CA ASN A 410 20.56 3.23 -19.24
C ASN A 410 21.96 2.71 -19.63
N PRO A 411 22.09 1.88 -20.68
CA PRO A 411 23.37 1.28 -21.07
C PRO A 411 24.37 2.29 -21.63
N ILE A 412 23.92 3.45 -22.13
CA ILE A 412 24.79 4.49 -22.68
C ILE A 412 25.44 5.27 -21.53
N GLU A 413 24.64 5.72 -20.56
CA GLU A 413 25.10 6.51 -19.41
C GLU A 413 25.65 5.63 -18.28
N GLN A 414 25.35 4.34 -18.31
CA GLN A 414 25.69 3.35 -17.29
C GLN A 414 25.21 3.76 -15.90
N VAL A 415 23.93 4.16 -15.82
CA VAL A 415 23.24 4.59 -14.60
C VAL A 415 21.84 4.01 -14.54
N GLY A 416 21.28 3.98 -13.35
CA GLY A 416 19.94 3.51 -13.05
C GLY A 416 19.84 3.05 -11.60
N THR A 417 18.63 2.75 -11.14
CA THR A 417 18.37 2.17 -9.81
C THR A 417 17.79 0.77 -9.86
N GLY A 418 17.60 0.25 -11.08
CA GLY A 418 17.05 -1.06 -11.36
C GLY A 418 16.93 -1.31 -12.86
N PHE A 419 16.10 -2.25 -13.23
CA PHE A 419 15.83 -2.67 -14.59
C PHE A 419 14.34 -2.66 -14.87
N GLY A 420 13.91 -2.36 -16.10
CA GLY A 420 12.50 -2.18 -16.38
C GLY A 420 12.08 -2.54 -17.80
N PHE A 421 11.07 -3.42 -17.92
CA PHE A 421 10.46 -3.79 -19.17
C PHE A 421 9.09 -3.14 -19.35
N GLU A 422 8.78 -2.69 -20.59
CA GLU A 422 7.58 -1.88 -20.90
C GLU A 422 6.33 -2.72 -21.22
N LYS A 423 6.49 -3.95 -21.72
CA LYS A 423 5.36 -4.79 -22.14
C LYS A 423 5.16 -5.94 -21.18
N PHE A 424 3.96 -6.10 -20.65
CA PHE A 424 3.59 -7.21 -19.79
C PHE A 424 3.64 -8.55 -20.56
N SER A 425 4.82 -9.15 -20.60
CA SER A 425 5.10 -10.38 -21.37
C SER A 425 6.29 -11.10 -20.77
N SER A 426 6.25 -12.43 -20.77
CA SER A 426 7.31 -13.29 -20.30
C SER A 426 8.61 -13.08 -21.11
N PHE A 427 8.49 -12.86 -22.43
CA PHE A 427 9.62 -12.56 -23.29
C PHE A 427 10.36 -11.28 -22.86
N TRP A 428 9.63 -10.16 -22.67
CA TRP A 428 10.25 -8.89 -22.27
C TRP A 428 10.80 -8.94 -20.86
N MET A 429 10.13 -9.64 -19.94
CA MET A 429 10.66 -9.89 -18.61
C MET A 429 12.00 -10.65 -18.68
N MET A 430 12.09 -11.70 -19.49
CA MET A 430 13.34 -12.47 -19.65
C MET A 430 14.45 -11.69 -20.32
N GLU A 431 14.16 -10.87 -21.33
CA GLU A 431 15.17 -10.00 -21.94
C GLU A 431 15.76 -9.02 -20.93
N GLU A 432 14.93 -8.46 -20.06
CA GLU A 432 15.39 -7.55 -19.00
C GLU A 432 16.19 -8.29 -17.91
N ILE A 433 15.78 -9.51 -17.54
CA ILE A 433 16.57 -10.35 -16.64
C ILE A 433 17.95 -10.67 -17.26
N LYS A 434 18.01 -11.01 -18.54
CA LYS A 434 19.29 -11.25 -19.24
C LYS A 434 20.19 -10.01 -19.24
N LEU A 435 19.63 -8.83 -19.47
CA LEU A 435 20.37 -7.58 -19.38
C LEU A 435 20.93 -7.38 -17.96
N ALA A 436 20.12 -7.57 -16.93
CA ALA A 436 20.55 -7.47 -15.54
C ALA A 436 21.67 -8.47 -15.21
N LEU A 437 21.55 -9.73 -15.66
CA LEU A 437 22.59 -10.75 -15.50
C LEU A 437 23.90 -10.35 -16.21
N SER A 438 23.82 -9.80 -17.41
CA SER A 438 25.01 -9.32 -18.15
C SER A 438 25.71 -8.18 -17.41
N VAL A 439 24.95 -7.17 -16.93
CA VAL A 439 25.53 -6.05 -16.16
C VAL A 439 26.16 -6.56 -14.86
N TYR A 440 25.48 -7.49 -14.16
CA TYR A 440 26.01 -8.10 -12.93
C TYR A 440 27.33 -8.86 -13.20
N ASN A 441 27.40 -9.70 -14.23
CA ASN A 441 28.55 -10.54 -14.50
C ASN A 441 29.73 -9.76 -15.10
N ASP A 442 29.45 -8.84 -16.03
CA ASP A 442 30.49 -8.24 -16.88
C ASP A 442 30.85 -6.81 -16.46
N GLN A 443 30.00 -6.12 -15.67
CA GLN A 443 30.14 -4.70 -15.34
C GLN A 443 30.00 -4.41 -13.83
N GLN A 444 30.75 -5.11 -13.02
CA GLN A 444 30.65 -5.02 -11.55
C GLN A 444 30.82 -3.59 -10.97
N LYS A 445 31.60 -2.72 -11.61
CA LYS A 445 31.73 -1.32 -11.19
C LYS A 445 30.43 -0.53 -11.43
N VAL A 446 29.76 -0.78 -12.56
CA VAL A 446 28.45 -0.20 -12.89
C VAL A 446 27.42 -0.71 -11.91
N TRP A 447 27.38 -2.02 -11.67
CA TRP A 447 26.47 -2.65 -10.69
C TRP A 447 26.57 -2.00 -9.31
N GLN A 448 27.80 -1.85 -8.79
CA GLN A 448 28.03 -1.21 -7.48
C GLN A 448 27.66 0.28 -7.48
N LYS A 449 27.85 0.99 -8.58
CA LYS A 449 27.39 2.37 -8.75
C LYS A 449 25.88 2.46 -8.65
N MET A 450 25.16 1.59 -9.39
CA MET A 450 23.70 1.51 -9.35
C MET A 450 23.17 1.19 -7.95
N MET A 451 23.77 0.23 -7.25
CA MET A 451 23.41 -0.10 -5.86
C MET A 451 23.50 1.14 -4.96
N ARG A 452 24.58 1.94 -5.06
CA ARG A 452 24.74 3.15 -4.24
C ARG A 452 23.69 4.21 -4.56
N ILE A 453 23.42 4.46 -5.86
CA ILE A 453 22.39 5.39 -6.29
C ILE A 453 21.02 4.93 -5.76
N ALA A 454 20.69 3.64 -5.84
CA ALA A 454 19.46 3.09 -5.31
C ALA A 454 19.34 3.28 -3.79
N MET A 455 20.40 2.98 -3.03
CA MET A 455 20.41 3.12 -1.57
C MET A 455 20.36 4.59 -1.10
N GLU A 456 20.86 5.53 -1.90
CA GLU A 456 20.86 6.97 -1.63
C GLU A 456 19.58 7.67 -2.08
N SER A 457 18.73 7.02 -2.88
CA SER A 457 17.44 7.55 -3.29
C SER A 457 16.53 7.76 -2.08
N ASP A 458 15.89 8.93 -2.00
CA ASP A 458 15.03 9.28 -0.87
C ASP A 458 13.59 8.84 -1.14
N PHE A 459 13.20 7.76 -0.51
CA PHE A 459 11.82 7.26 -0.44
C PHE A 459 11.30 7.29 1.00
N SER A 460 11.75 8.23 1.82
CA SER A 460 11.29 8.37 3.19
C SER A 460 9.88 8.95 3.27
N TRP A 461 9.18 8.65 4.36
CA TRP A 461 7.93 9.31 4.69
C TRP A 461 8.12 10.81 5.00
N ASP A 462 9.33 11.24 5.36
CA ASP A 462 9.61 12.66 5.53
C ASP A 462 9.41 13.42 4.22
N SER A 463 9.95 12.91 3.13
CA SER A 463 9.75 13.47 1.78
C SER A 463 8.31 13.32 1.30
N ALA A 464 7.72 12.12 1.38
CA ALA A 464 6.37 11.87 0.91
C ALA A 464 5.32 12.71 1.66
N SER A 465 5.43 12.83 2.99
CA SER A 465 4.49 13.63 3.80
C SER A 465 4.52 15.12 3.46
N GLN A 466 5.66 15.65 2.99
CA GLN A 466 5.73 17.04 2.56
C GLN A 466 4.83 17.28 1.34
N ASN A 467 4.82 16.36 0.38
CA ASN A 467 3.94 16.46 -0.79
C ASN A 467 2.46 16.47 -0.40
N TYR A 468 2.07 15.68 0.60
CA TYR A 468 0.70 15.72 1.15
C TYR A 468 0.40 17.05 1.86
N LEU A 469 1.33 17.59 2.66
CA LEU A 469 1.15 18.87 3.32
C LEU A 469 1.05 20.04 2.31
N ASP A 470 1.79 19.96 1.22
CA ASP A 470 1.71 20.93 0.13
C ASP A 470 0.34 20.84 -0.57
N LEU A 471 -0.18 19.63 -0.80
CA LEU A 471 -1.53 19.41 -1.32
C LEU A 471 -2.59 20.01 -0.39
N TYR A 472 -2.49 19.78 0.92
CA TYR A 472 -3.43 20.34 1.91
C TYR A 472 -3.39 21.87 1.94
N THR A 473 -2.19 22.45 1.89
CA THR A 473 -2.02 23.91 1.87
C THR A 473 -2.67 24.55 0.65
N GLN A 474 -2.68 23.87 -0.50
CA GLN A 474 -3.34 24.37 -1.72
C GLN A 474 -4.87 24.40 -1.60
N ILE A 475 -5.46 23.53 -0.80
CA ILE A 475 -6.92 23.46 -0.61
C ILE A 475 -7.39 24.55 0.37
N LEU A 476 -6.57 24.86 1.37
CA LEU A 476 -6.91 25.81 2.43
C LEU A 476 -6.70 27.28 2.03
N ARG A 477 -6.14 27.54 0.86
CA ARG A 477 -6.00 28.89 0.26
C ARG A 477 -7.21 29.26 -0.55
#